data_32ab7104472070478f99e13a75e7b245
#
_entry.id   32ab7104472070478f99e13a75e7b245
#
_cell.length_a   1.000
_cell.length_b   1.000
_cell.length_c   1.000
_cell.angle_alpha   90.00
_cell.angle_beta   90.00
_cell.angle_gamma   90.00
#
_symmetry.space_group_name_H-M   'P 1'
#
loop_
_entity.id
_entity.type
_entity.pdbx_description
1 polymer ?
#
loop_
_entity_poly.entity_id
_entity_poly.type
_entity_poly.pdbx_seq_one_letter_code
_entity_poly.pdbx_strand_id
1 'polypeptide(L)'
;MQPPHPHTLVRDHTIYACVMGSRAFGLATDDSDTDRRGVFLAPTELFWRFEKPPTHVEGPAEEQFGWELERFCNLALRANPNILECLHSPLVEHVDATGRELLALRGAFLSRQAHETFARYALGQCKKLDADVRTHGAPRWKHAMHLLRLLMSCRDLLRTGTLTVDVGDQREPLLAVKRGEVAWAGVESWMARLATEAEEAVHRSPLPPEPDRARIEDFVVRTRHASALRARPDPGTDTDLGTDTDLGTGSDPRGVEADPDDEIVQGVVRGGALRER
;
A
#
# COMPACT_ATOMS: atom_id res chain seq x y z
N MET A 1 -18.82 -25.26 7.15
CA MET A 1 -19.06 -23.79 7.07
C MET A 1 -18.15 -23.25 6.00
N GLN A 2 -18.70 -22.64 4.94
CA GLN A 2 -17.92 -22.03 3.86
C GLN A 2 -17.12 -20.83 4.37
N PRO A 3 -15.92 -20.53 3.79
CA PRO A 3 -15.21 -19.31 4.12
C PRO A 3 -16.07 -18.08 3.77
N PRO A 4 -15.98 -17.00 4.54
CA PRO A 4 -16.71 -15.77 4.22
C PRO A 4 -16.26 -15.21 2.88
N HIS A 5 -17.20 -14.64 2.12
CA HIS A 5 -16.87 -13.97 0.87
C HIS A 5 -15.84 -12.86 1.10
N PRO A 6 -14.80 -12.70 0.26
CA PRO A 6 -13.74 -11.69 0.48
C PRO A 6 -14.26 -10.28 0.77
N HIS A 7 -15.30 -9.81 0.06
CA HIS A 7 -15.89 -8.49 0.30
C HIS A 7 -16.55 -8.36 1.70
N THR A 8 -17.02 -9.48 2.28
CA THR A 8 -17.53 -9.49 3.67
C THR A 8 -16.40 -9.20 4.65
N LEU A 9 -15.18 -9.74 4.42
CA LEU A 9 -14.01 -9.45 5.25
C LEU A 9 -13.67 -7.95 5.24
N VAL A 10 -13.67 -7.33 4.07
CA VAL A 10 -13.43 -5.88 3.97
C VAL A 10 -14.55 -5.10 4.66
N ARG A 11 -15.83 -5.41 4.39
CA ARG A 11 -16.95 -4.66 4.94
C ARG A 11 -17.01 -4.72 6.47
N ASP A 12 -16.81 -5.93 7.06
CA ASP A 12 -17.10 -6.19 8.47
C ASP A 12 -15.85 -6.15 9.37
N HIS A 13 -14.65 -6.23 8.78
CA HIS A 13 -13.39 -6.34 9.52
C HIS A 13 -12.35 -5.27 9.16
N THR A 14 -12.72 -4.21 8.44
CA THR A 14 -11.83 -3.08 8.19
C THR A 14 -11.52 -2.36 9.50
N ILE A 15 -10.23 -2.26 9.84
CA ILE A 15 -9.72 -1.57 11.01
C ILE A 15 -9.24 -0.14 10.69
N TYR A 16 -8.86 0.09 9.43
CA TYR A 16 -8.39 1.37 8.93
C TYR A 16 -8.73 1.53 7.45
N ALA A 17 -9.20 2.70 7.06
CA ALA A 17 -9.38 3.08 5.67
C ALA A 17 -9.07 4.56 5.45
N CYS A 18 -8.47 4.85 4.29
CA CYS A 18 -8.10 6.20 3.89
C CYS A 18 -8.27 6.41 2.39
N VAL A 19 -8.29 7.67 1.97
CA VAL A 19 -8.14 8.05 0.57
C VAL A 19 -6.67 8.24 0.27
N MET A 20 -6.25 7.73 -0.89
CA MET A 20 -4.91 7.84 -1.45
C MET A 20 -4.93 8.57 -2.80
N GLY A 21 -3.89 8.37 -3.61
CA GLY A 21 -3.80 8.92 -4.96
C GLY A 21 -3.71 10.44 -4.99
N SER A 22 -4.19 11.02 -6.07
CA SER A 22 -4.08 12.46 -6.33
C SER A 22 -4.70 13.33 -5.24
N ARG A 23 -5.77 12.84 -4.57
CA ARG A 23 -6.44 13.57 -3.47
C ARG A 23 -5.54 13.67 -2.26
N ALA A 24 -4.96 12.56 -1.80
CA ALA A 24 -4.06 12.55 -0.65
C ALA A 24 -2.75 13.29 -0.92
N PHE A 25 -2.31 13.32 -2.18
CA PHE A 25 -1.09 14.03 -2.59
C PHE A 25 -1.28 15.54 -2.77
N GLY A 26 -2.50 16.07 -2.64
CA GLY A 26 -2.80 17.46 -2.96
C GLY A 26 -2.75 17.78 -4.45
N LEU A 27 -2.78 16.78 -5.33
CA LEU A 27 -2.67 16.89 -6.79
C LEU A 27 -4.01 16.64 -7.52
N ALA A 28 -5.11 16.58 -6.77
CA ALA A 28 -6.43 16.34 -7.34
C ALA A 28 -6.88 17.51 -8.24
N THR A 29 -7.62 17.13 -9.29
CA THR A 29 -8.40 17.99 -10.19
C THR A 29 -9.86 17.54 -10.11
N ASP A 30 -10.78 18.27 -10.77
CA ASP A 30 -12.22 17.98 -10.72
C ASP A 30 -12.55 16.55 -11.21
N ASP A 31 -11.76 16.02 -12.16
CA ASP A 31 -11.91 14.68 -12.74
C ASP A 31 -11.13 13.59 -11.98
N SER A 32 -10.59 13.88 -10.80
CA SER A 32 -9.78 12.93 -10.06
C SER A 32 -10.61 11.87 -9.35
N ASP A 33 -10.28 10.61 -9.60
CA ASP A 33 -10.85 9.43 -8.91
C ASP A 33 -10.60 9.48 -7.40
N THR A 34 -11.34 8.68 -6.65
CA THR A 34 -11.16 8.52 -5.21
C THR A 34 -10.60 7.13 -4.93
N ASP A 35 -9.27 7.06 -4.84
CA ASP A 35 -8.54 5.83 -4.52
C ASP A 35 -8.69 5.47 -3.05
N ARG A 36 -9.53 4.49 -2.71
CA ARG A 36 -9.69 4.01 -1.34
C ARG A 36 -8.74 2.87 -1.02
N ARG A 37 -8.03 2.99 0.08
CA ARG A 37 -7.11 1.97 0.57
C ARG A 37 -7.43 1.66 2.02
N GLY A 38 -7.32 0.37 2.40
CA GLY A 38 -7.67 -0.03 3.75
C GLY A 38 -6.87 -1.22 4.26
N VAL A 39 -7.00 -1.47 5.55
CA VAL A 39 -6.46 -2.63 6.25
C VAL A 39 -7.61 -3.34 6.93
N PHE A 40 -7.75 -4.64 6.72
CA PHE A 40 -8.71 -5.46 7.43
C PHE A 40 -8.02 -6.50 8.31
N LEU A 41 -8.66 -6.84 9.41
CA LEU A 41 -8.24 -7.88 10.34
C LEU A 41 -9.11 -9.11 10.13
N ALA A 42 -8.66 -10.07 9.32
CA ALA A 42 -9.40 -11.31 9.13
C ALA A 42 -9.50 -12.07 10.48
N PRO A 43 -10.68 -12.68 10.80
CA PRO A 43 -10.85 -13.49 12.00
C PRO A 43 -9.76 -14.55 12.12
N THR A 44 -9.15 -14.67 13.31
CA THR A 44 -7.95 -15.51 13.52
C THR A 44 -8.23 -16.99 13.25
N GLU A 45 -9.43 -17.48 13.49
CA GLU A 45 -9.82 -18.87 13.24
C GLU A 45 -9.77 -19.24 11.74
N LEU A 46 -9.83 -18.28 10.83
CA LEU A 46 -9.68 -18.54 9.39
C LEU A 46 -8.26 -18.98 9.05
N PHE A 47 -7.26 -18.53 9.83
CA PHE A 47 -5.86 -18.94 9.64
C PHE A 47 -5.57 -20.38 10.11
N TRP A 48 -6.46 -21.00 10.86
CA TRP A 48 -6.33 -22.39 11.30
C TRP A 48 -6.88 -23.39 10.25
N ARG A 49 -7.62 -22.89 9.25
CA ARG A 49 -8.17 -23.71 8.17
C ARG A 49 -7.08 -24.05 7.14
N PHE A 50 -7.35 -25.06 6.30
CA PHE A 50 -6.49 -25.37 5.15
C PHE A 50 -6.52 -24.24 4.13
N GLU A 51 -7.71 -23.72 3.82
CA GLU A 51 -7.91 -22.55 2.98
C GLU A 51 -7.77 -21.27 3.84
N LYS A 52 -6.72 -20.51 3.57
CA LYS A 52 -6.40 -19.28 4.30
C LYS A 52 -7.23 -18.11 3.79
N PRO A 53 -7.49 -17.09 4.63
CA PRO A 53 -8.11 -15.87 4.14
C PRO A 53 -7.21 -15.17 3.11
N PRO A 54 -7.80 -14.38 2.18
CA PRO A 54 -7.02 -13.63 1.20
C PRO A 54 -6.13 -12.61 1.89
N THR A 55 -4.92 -12.42 1.35
CA THR A 55 -3.96 -11.42 1.84
C THR A 55 -4.33 -9.99 1.43
N HIS A 56 -5.16 -9.85 0.40
CA HIS A 56 -5.72 -8.59 -0.10
C HIS A 56 -7.05 -8.85 -0.79
N VAL A 57 -7.86 -7.80 -0.93
CA VAL A 57 -9.17 -7.83 -1.58
C VAL A 57 -9.37 -6.54 -2.37
N GLU A 58 -9.77 -6.65 -3.63
CA GLU A 58 -10.27 -5.54 -4.45
C GLU A 58 -11.78 -5.39 -4.24
N GLY A 59 -12.27 -4.17 -4.15
CA GLY A 59 -13.67 -3.90 -3.88
C GLY A 59 -14.03 -3.89 -2.39
N PRO A 60 -15.35 -3.87 -2.05
CA PRO A 60 -16.53 -3.96 -2.93
C PRO A 60 -16.86 -2.69 -3.74
N ALA A 61 -16.34 -1.52 -3.35
CA ALA A 61 -16.56 -0.30 -4.12
C ALA A 61 -15.51 -0.16 -5.25
N GLU A 62 -15.83 0.67 -6.24
CA GLU A 62 -14.89 1.05 -7.30
C GLU A 62 -13.66 1.73 -6.68
N GLU A 63 -12.47 1.47 -7.22
CA GLU A 63 -11.18 1.99 -6.74
C GLU A 63 -10.89 1.72 -5.24
N GLN A 64 -11.49 0.67 -4.68
CA GLN A 64 -11.24 0.22 -3.31
C GLN A 64 -10.33 -1.00 -3.30
N PHE A 65 -9.30 -0.96 -2.43
CA PHE A 65 -8.37 -2.05 -2.20
C PHE A 65 -8.04 -2.16 -0.71
N GLY A 66 -8.11 -3.38 -0.17
CA GLY A 66 -7.78 -3.66 1.23
C GLY A 66 -6.72 -4.73 1.37
N TRP A 67 -5.78 -4.56 2.30
CA TRP A 67 -4.81 -5.57 2.69
C TRP A 67 -5.19 -6.20 4.02
N GLU A 68 -4.94 -7.48 4.15
CA GLU A 68 -4.96 -8.14 5.45
C GLU A 68 -3.82 -7.58 6.32
N LEU A 69 -4.07 -7.42 7.64
CA LEU A 69 -3.17 -6.75 8.58
C LEU A 69 -1.73 -7.26 8.52
N GLU A 70 -1.50 -8.57 8.54
CA GLU A 70 -0.15 -9.15 8.52
C GLU A 70 0.55 -8.84 7.18
N ARG A 71 -0.17 -8.98 6.05
CA ARG A 71 0.36 -8.62 4.73
C ARG A 71 0.73 -7.15 4.66
N PHE A 72 -0.14 -6.28 5.16
CA PHE A 72 0.11 -4.84 5.22
C PHE A 72 1.36 -4.51 6.02
N CYS A 73 1.49 -5.06 7.23
CA CYS A 73 2.67 -4.87 8.07
C CYS A 73 3.95 -5.39 7.42
N ASN A 74 3.91 -6.56 6.76
CA ASN A 74 5.05 -7.12 6.05
C ASN A 74 5.51 -6.23 4.89
N LEU A 75 4.58 -5.65 4.13
CA LEU A 75 4.90 -4.70 3.06
C LEU A 75 5.47 -3.39 3.62
N ALA A 76 4.91 -2.87 4.72
CA ALA A 76 5.42 -1.68 5.39
C ALA A 76 6.83 -1.87 5.94
N LEU A 77 7.13 -3.05 6.54
CA LEU A 77 8.46 -3.44 7.01
C LEU A 77 9.50 -3.51 5.88
N ARG A 78 9.09 -3.75 4.66
CA ARG A 78 9.94 -3.70 3.46
C ARG A 78 10.04 -2.29 2.85
N ALA A 79 9.56 -1.29 3.55
CA ALA A 79 9.50 0.09 3.11
C ALA A 79 8.79 0.28 1.75
N ASN A 80 7.72 -0.49 1.49
CA ASN A 80 6.92 -0.31 0.28
C ASN A 80 6.32 1.10 0.25
N PRO A 81 6.59 1.93 -0.78
CA PRO A 81 6.17 3.33 -0.80
C PRO A 81 4.67 3.52 -0.64
N ASN A 82 3.86 2.74 -1.37
CA ASN A 82 2.40 2.87 -1.35
C ASN A 82 1.83 2.57 0.04
N ILE A 83 2.39 1.59 0.73
CA ILE A 83 1.95 1.18 2.07
C ILE A 83 2.38 2.22 3.11
N LEU A 84 3.60 2.71 3.04
CA LEU A 84 4.05 3.78 3.93
C LEU A 84 3.23 5.05 3.74
N GLU A 85 2.94 5.44 2.50
CA GLU A 85 2.06 6.58 2.20
C GLU A 85 0.63 6.35 2.70
N CYS A 86 0.10 5.12 2.61
CA CYS A 86 -1.20 4.76 3.15
C CYS A 86 -1.27 5.00 4.68
N LEU A 87 -0.24 4.60 5.45
CA LEU A 87 -0.12 4.85 6.89
C LEU A 87 -0.05 6.35 7.26
N HIS A 88 0.35 7.19 6.31
CA HIS A 88 0.55 8.62 6.52
C HIS A 88 -0.46 9.48 5.73
N SER A 89 -1.49 8.87 5.15
CA SER A 89 -2.54 9.62 4.45
C SER A 89 -3.21 10.63 5.39
N PRO A 90 -3.34 11.89 4.97
CA PRO A 90 -4.09 12.89 5.75
C PRO A 90 -5.61 12.70 5.67
N LEU A 91 -6.09 11.85 4.75
CA LEU A 91 -7.51 11.66 4.45
C LEU A 91 -8.03 10.32 4.99
N VAL A 92 -8.16 10.22 6.32
CA VAL A 92 -8.68 9.03 7.00
C VAL A 92 -10.20 9.01 6.89
N GLU A 93 -10.79 7.93 6.32
CA GLU A 93 -12.23 7.72 6.22
C GLU A 93 -12.77 6.86 7.37
N HIS A 94 -11.99 5.87 7.82
CA HIS A 94 -12.37 4.98 8.92
C HIS A 94 -11.16 4.58 9.75
N VAL A 95 -11.34 4.52 11.07
CA VAL A 95 -10.34 3.97 12.00
C VAL A 95 -11.02 3.48 13.29
N ASP A 96 -10.85 2.19 13.59
CA ASP A 96 -11.28 1.61 14.85
C ASP A 96 -10.16 1.66 15.93
N ALA A 97 -10.33 0.97 17.05
CA ALA A 97 -9.35 0.93 18.13
C ALA A 97 -8.02 0.28 17.67
N THR A 98 -8.09 -0.81 16.91
CA THR A 98 -6.92 -1.52 16.39
C THR A 98 -6.21 -0.70 15.31
N GLY A 99 -6.97 -0.04 14.44
CA GLY A 99 -6.44 0.88 13.44
C GLY A 99 -5.74 2.09 14.07
N ARG A 100 -6.26 2.64 15.18
CA ARG A 100 -5.57 3.71 15.92
C ARG A 100 -4.23 3.25 16.49
N GLU A 101 -4.15 2.01 17.01
CA GLU A 101 -2.88 1.44 17.48
C GLU A 101 -1.90 1.26 16.33
N LEU A 102 -2.35 0.74 15.17
CA LEU A 102 -1.55 0.65 13.95
C LEU A 102 -0.99 2.03 13.53
N LEU A 103 -1.84 3.06 13.48
CA LEU A 103 -1.40 4.42 13.14
C LEU A 103 -0.44 5.03 14.17
N ALA A 104 -0.58 4.69 15.46
CA ALA A 104 0.37 5.10 16.49
C ALA A 104 1.77 4.45 16.30
N LEU A 105 1.83 3.31 15.62
CA LEU A 105 3.06 2.60 15.28
C LEU A 105 3.69 3.04 13.94
N ARG A 106 3.05 3.93 13.18
CA ARG A 106 3.52 4.28 11.82
C ARG A 106 4.98 4.72 11.74
N GLY A 107 5.51 5.39 12.76
CA GLY A 107 6.92 5.77 12.84
C GLY A 107 7.88 4.59 13.00
N ALA A 108 7.41 3.45 13.58
CA ALA A 108 8.21 2.24 13.75
C ALA A 108 8.53 1.53 12.42
N PHE A 109 7.75 1.79 11.36
CA PHE A 109 8.01 1.28 10.02
C PHE A 109 9.03 2.10 9.23
N LEU A 110 9.32 3.33 9.65
CA LEU A 110 10.22 4.23 8.93
C LEU A 110 11.69 3.91 9.26
N SER A 111 12.48 3.72 8.21
CA SER A 111 13.91 3.43 8.33
C SER A 111 14.67 3.90 7.09
N ARG A 112 16.02 3.89 7.18
CA ARG A 112 16.88 4.20 6.03
C ARG A 112 16.76 3.18 4.89
N GLN A 113 16.19 2.00 5.14
CA GLN A 113 15.86 1.01 4.10
C GLN A 113 14.93 1.59 3.00
N ALA A 114 14.16 2.63 3.33
CA ALA A 114 13.32 3.35 2.36
C ALA A 114 14.13 3.86 1.17
N HIS A 115 15.40 4.30 1.38
CA HIS A 115 16.26 4.76 0.29
C HIS A 115 16.41 3.71 -0.82
N GLU A 116 16.80 2.49 -0.47
CA GLU A 116 17.01 1.40 -1.45
C GLU A 116 15.71 1.02 -2.17
N THR A 117 14.59 0.95 -1.43
CA THR A 117 13.32 0.54 -1.99
C THR A 117 12.74 1.59 -2.92
N PHE A 118 12.78 2.87 -2.53
CA PHE A 118 12.33 3.98 -3.38
C PHE A 118 13.23 4.14 -4.61
N ALA A 119 14.57 4.01 -4.44
CA ALA A 119 15.50 4.07 -5.57
C ALA A 119 15.26 2.94 -6.58
N ARG A 120 15.05 1.71 -6.12
CA ARG A 120 14.73 0.56 -6.99
C ARG A 120 13.44 0.79 -7.76
N TYR A 121 12.40 1.28 -7.09
CA TYR A 121 11.13 1.62 -7.72
C TYR A 121 11.32 2.73 -8.77
N ALA A 122 12.02 3.80 -8.40
CA ALA A 122 12.31 4.92 -9.30
C ALA A 122 13.06 4.47 -10.55
N LEU A 123 14.09 3.65 -10.41
CA LEU A 123 14.84 3.09 -11.55
C LEU A 123 13.94 2.27 -12.51
N GLY A 124 13.03 1.46 -11.95
CA GLY A 124 12.03 0.72 -12.74
C GLY A 124 11.11 1.65 -13.55
N GLN A 125 10.64 2.74 -12.93
CA GLN A 125 9.78 3.72 -13.60
C GLN A 125 10.54 4.57 -14.64
N CYS A 126 11.77 4.98 -14.37
CA CYS A 126 12.61 5.67 -15.34
C CYS A 126 12.78 4.86 -16.63
N LYS A 127 13.09 3.57 -16.52
CA LYS A 127 13.22 2.68 -17.69
C LYS A 127 11.93 2.61 -18.53
N LYS A 128 10.75 2.63 -17.88
CA LYS A 128 9.46 2.65 -18.58
C LYS A 128 9.23 3.98 -19.29
N LEU A 129 9.53 5.11 -18.63
CA LEU A 129 9.43 6.44 -19.24
C LEU A 129 10.37 6.61 -20.43
N ASP A 130 11.62 6.13 -20.34
CA ASP A 130 12.57 6.13 -21.44
C ASP A 130 12.07 5.29 -22.64
N ALA A 131 11.41 4.16 -22.35
CA ALA A 131 10.80 3.34 -23.39
C ALA A 131 9.62 4.06 -24.04
N ASP A 132 8.77 4.75 -23.27
CA ASP A 132 7.67 5.55 -23.79
C ASP A 132 8.18 6.66 -24.71
N VAL A 133 9.21 7.41 -24.30
CA VAL A 133 9.84 8.45 -25.13
C VAL A 133 10.39 7.88 -26.43
N ARG A 134 11.11 6.74 -26.39
CA ARG A 134 11.65 6.09 -27.59
C ARG A 134 10.56 5.61 -28.54
N THR A 135 9.43 5.13 -28.01
CA THR A 135 8.38 4.49 -28.81
C THR A 135 7.35 5.50 -29.32
N HIS A 136 7.04 6.51 -28.50
CA HIS A 136 5.93 7.45 -28.78
C HIS A 136 6.40 8.90 -28.96
N GLY A 137 7.69 9.19 -28.80
CA GLY A 137 8.26 10.54 -28.88
C GLY A 137 8.01 11.43 -27.65
N ALA A 138 7.26 10.94 -26.66
CA ALA A 138 6.97 11.66 -25.42
C ALA A 138 6.77 10.69 -24.25
N PRO A 139 7.10 11.08 -23.01
CA PRO A 139 6.84 10.27 -21.82
C PRO A 139 5.35 10.32 -21.48
N ARG A 140 4.88 9.35 -20.69
CA ARG A 140 3.61 9.47 -20.01
C ARG A 140 3.73 10.47 -18.86
N TRP A 141 3.35 11.71 -19.11
CA TRP A 141 3.53 12.85 -18.21
C TRP A 141 2.99 12.62 -16.79
N LYS A 142 1.84 11.94 -16.66
CA LYS A 142 1.28 11.55 -15.35
C LYS A 142 2.27 10.66 -14.59
N HIS A 143 2.94 9.71 -15.26
CA HIS A 143 3.93 8.84 -14.60
C HIS A 143 5.21 9.59 -14.23
N ALA A 144 5.66 10.51 -15.09
CA ALA A 144 6.81 11.36 -14.80
C ALA A 144 6.57 12.23 -13.54
N MET A 145 5.38 12.84 -13.45
CA MET A 145 4.96 13.59 -12.26
C MET A 145 4.95 12.71 -11.00
N HIS A 146 4.37 11.50 -11.07
CA HIS A 146 4.34 10.58 -9.92
C HIS A 146 5.74 10.15 -9.48
N LEU A 147 6.65 9.94 -10.43
CA LEU A 147 8.03 9.60 -10.12
C LEU A 147 8.76 10.74 -9.42
N LEU A 148 8.62 11.97 -9.91
CA LEU A 148 9.17 13.16 -9.25
C LEU A 148 8.66 13.29 -7.81
N ARG A 149 7.33 13.16 -7.62
CA ARG A 149 6.71 13.19 -6.30
C ARG A 149 7.30 12.13 -5.37
N LEU A 150 7.48 10.90 -5.86
CA LEU A 150 8.04 9.81 -5.08
C LEU A 150 9.49 10.08 -4.66
N LEU A 151 10.32 10.58 -5.59
CA LEU A 151 11.70 10.96 -5.29
C LEU A 151 11.78 12.10 -4.25
N MET A 152 10.89 13.09 -4.35
CA MET A 152 10.76 14.15 -3.36
C MET A 152 10.39 13.59 -1.99
N SER A 153 9.38 12.72 -1.94
CA SER A 153 8.93 12.07 -0.70
C SER A 153 10.07 11.26 -0.05
N CYS A 154 10.85 10.52 -0.82
CA CYS A 154 12.03 9.79 -0.34
C CYS A 154 13.08 10.72 0.25
N ARG A 155 13.48 11.76 -0.50
CA ARG A 155 14.46 12.76 -0.03
C ARG A 155 14.03 13.41 1.28
N ASP A 156 12.78 13.85 1.36
CA ASP A 156 12.25 14.56 2.52
C ASP A 156 12.11 13.65 3.73
N LEU A 157 11.65 12.41 3.53
CA LEU A 157 11.65 11.37 4.56
C LEU A 157 13.05 11.16 5.14
N LEU A 158 14.07 11.04 4.30
CA LEU A 158 15.45 10.81 4.74
C LEU A 158 16.02 12.03 5.47
N ARG A 159 15.65 13.25 5.06
CA ARG A 159 16.10 14.49 5.70
C ARG A 159 15.43 14.76 7.05
N THR A 160 14.14 14.48 7.15
CA THR A 160 13.33 14.90 8.30
C THR A 160 12.97 13.77 9.27
N GLY A 161 13.07 12.52 8.83
CA GLY A 161 12.57 11.36 9.56
C GLY A 161 11.04 11.23 9.56
N THR A 162 10.33 12.05 8.77
CA THR A 162 8.86 12.10 8.70
C THR A 162 8.40 11.94 7.26
N LEU A 163 7.41 11.07 7.04
CA LEU A 163 6.79 10.91 5.73
C LEU A 163 5.61 11.87 5.59
N THR A 164 5.71 12.79 4.64
CA THR A 164 4.62 13.70 4.26
C THR A 164 4.08 13.27 2.91
N VAL A 165 2.75 13.09 2.82
CA VAL A 165 2.07 12.60 1.62
C VAL A 165 1.64 13.75 0.71
N ASP A 166 1.12 14.83 1.28
CA ASP A 166 0.74 16.04 0.55
C ASP A 166 1.98 16.79 0.03
N VAL A 167 1.96 17.20 -1.23
CA VAL A 167 3.10 17.86 -1.90
C VAL A 167 3.23 19.34 -1.58
N GLY A 168 2.24 19.94 -0.93
CA GLY A 168 2.25 21.36 -0.53
C GLY A 168 2.56 22.30 -1.69
N ASP A 169 3.56 23.15 -1.49
CA ASP A 169 3.98 24.17 -2.49
C ASP A 169 4.49 23.59 -3.82
N GLN A 170 4.77 22.28 -3.87
CA GLN A 170 5.21 21.61 -5.09
C GLN A 170 4.05 21.22 -6.02
N ARG A 171 2.80 21.55 -5.65
CA ARG A 171 1.60 21.25 -6.44
C ARG A 171 1.71 21.79 -7.89
N GLU A 172 1.89 23.08 -8.07
CA GLU A 172 1.92 23.66 -9.42
C GLU A 172 3.11 23.22 -10.26
N PRO A 173 4.35 23.15 -9.76
CA PRO A 173 5.46 22.55 -10.49
C PRO A 173 5.18 21.12 -10.97
N LEU A 174 4.58 20.28 -10.14
CA LEU A 174 4.25 18.90 -10.50
C LEU A 174 3.08 18.83 -11.51
N LEU A 175 2.07 19.68 -11.37
CA LEU A 175 0.97 19.77 -12.35
C LEU A 175 1.46 20.29 -13.71
N ALA A 176 2.41 21.22 -13.74
CA ALA A 176 3.05 21.66 -14.99
C ALA A 176 3.75 20.50 -15.73
N VAL A 177 4.41 19.59 -14.96
CA VAL A 177 4.94 18.35 -15.55
C VAL A 177 3.81 17.47 -16.09
N LYS A 178 2.74 17.26 -15.30
CA LYS A 178 1.58 16.44 -15.73
C LYS A 178 0.95 16.97 -17.04
N ARG A 179 0.94 18.29 -17.25
CA ARG A 179 0.42 18.93 -18.46
C ARG A 179 1.42 18.96 -19.62
N GLY A 180 2.66 18.47 -19.42
CA GLY A 180 3.71 18.50 -20.44
C GLY A 180 4.28 19.91 -20.72
N GLU A 181 4.12 20.85 -19.80
CA GLU A 181 4.61 22.24 -19.91
C GLU A 181 6.11 22.37 -19.61
N VAL A 182 6.70 21.32 -19.02
CA VAL A 182 8.14 21.24 -18.72
C VAL A 182 8.82 20.35 -19.74
N ALA A 183 9.88 20.83 -20.38
CA ALA A 183 10.65 20.04 -21.34
C ALA A 183 11.20 18.76 -20.68
N TRP A 184 11.21 17.63 -21.41
CA TRP A 184 11.63 16.33 -20.86
C TRP A 184 13.03 16.38 -20.23
N ALA A 185 14.02 17.02 -20.89
CA ALA A 185 15.35 17.22 -20.32
C ALA A 185 15.35 17.96 -18.97
N GLY A 186 14.41 18.86 -18.75
CA GLY A 186 14.22 19.52 -17.46
C GLY A 186 13.69 18.57 -16.39
N VAL A 187 12.76 17.69 -16.75
CA VAL A 187 12.22 16.66 -15.88
C VAL A 187 13.31 15.63 -15.50
N GLU A 188 14.11 15.17 -16.47
CA GLU A 188 15.25 14.27 -16.24
C GLU A 188 16.28 14.90 -15.28
N SER A 189 16.62 16.17 -15.50
CA SER A 189 17.53 16.91 -14.62
C SER A 189 16.98 17.05 -13.21
N TRP A 190 15.67 17.25 -13.07
CA TRP A 190 15.01 17.31 -11.76
C TRP A 190 15.04 15.96 -11.04
N MET A 191 14.72 14.87 -11.75
CA MET A 191 14.82 13.51 -11.21
C MET A 191 16.24 13.17 -10.75
N ALA A 192 17.26 13.47 -11.58
CA ALA A 192 18.66 13.23 -11.24
C ALA A 192 19.09 14.00 -9.99
N ARG A 193 18.72 15.27 -9.89
CA ARG A 193 18.99 16.09 -8.72
C ARG A 193 18.35 15.50 -7.45
N LEU A 194 17.08 15.11 -7.50
CA LEU A 194 16.37 14.51 -6.36
C LEU A 194 17.01 13.19 -5.92
N ALA A 195 17.46 12.36 -6.88
CA ALA A 195 18.17 11.12 -6.58
C ALA A 195 19.50 11.39 -5.85
N THR A 196 20.30 12.35 -6.32
CA THR A 196 21.53 12.77 -5.64
C THR A 196 21.26 13.32 -4.25
N GLU A 197 20.24 14.17 -4.10
CA GLU A 197 19.85 14.72 -2.80
C GLU A 197 19.39 13.65 -1.80
N ALA A 198 18.74 12.58 -2.28
CA ALA A 198 18.32 11.44 -1.44
C ALA A 198 19.55 10.61 -1.02
N GLU A 199 20.51 10.37 -1.94
CA GLU A 199 21.77 9.68 -1.65
C GLU A 199 22.58 10.43 -0.57
N GLU A 200 22.68 11.75 -0.67
CA GLU A 200 23.34 12.56 0.36
C GLU A 200 22.59 12.53 1.70
N ALA A 201 21.24 12.53 1.64
CA ALA A 201 20.41 12.59 2.83
C ALA A 201 20.47 11.28 3.63
N VAL A 202 20.60 10.11 3.00
CA VAL A 202 20.63 8.82 3.71
C VAL A 202 21.78 8.75 4.73
N HIS A 203 22.94 9.35 4.42
CA HIS A 203 24.10 9.33 5.31
C HIS A 203 23.92 10.19 6.59
N ARG A 204 23.01 11.16 6.55
CA ARG A 204 22.73 12.10 7.65
C ARG A 204 21.33 11.93 8.22
N SER A 205 20.61 10.90 7.76
CA SER A 205 19.21 10.68 8.12
C SER A 205 19.04 10.41 9.61
N PRO A 206 18.04 11.05 10.26
CA PRO A 206 17.68 10.74 11.64
C PRO A 206 16.99 9.38 11.79
N LEU A 207 16.61 8.71 10.69
CA LEU A 207 15.96 7.41 10.69
C LEU A 207 16.91 6.30 11.15
N PRO A 208 16.37 5.27 11.85
CA PRO A 208 17.13 4.06 12.17
C PRO A 208 17.54 3.31 10.87
N PRO A 209 18.56 2.44 10.94
CA PRO A 209 18.96 1.62 9.80
C PRO A 209 17.83 0.72 9.29
N GLU A 210 17.09 0.10 10.23
CA GLU A 210 16.02 -0.86 10.00
C GLU A 210 14.76 -0.47 10.77
N PRO A 211 13.56 -0.90 10.34
CA PRO A 211 12.32 -0.67 11.08
C PRO A 211 12.30 -1.43 12.41
N ASP A 212 11.52 -0.97 13.37
CA ASP A 212 11.31 -1.65 14.67
C ASP A 212 10.39 -2.87 14.51
N ARG A 213 10.94 -3.92 13.90
CA ARG A 213 10.24 -5.18 13.63
C ARG A 213 9.64 -5.79 14.90
N ALA A 214 10.38 -5.78 16.02
CA ALA A 214 9.93 -6.42 17.26
C ALA A 214 8.65 -5.76 17.79
N ARG A 215 8.58 -4.44 17.76
CA ARG A 215 7.39 -3.68 18.21
C ARG A 215 6.18 -3.92 17.30
N ILE A 216 6.42 -4.05 15.99
CA ILE A 216 5.35 -4.31 15.02
C ILE A 216 4.85 -5.74 15.15
N GLU A 217 5.75 -6.71 15.30
CA GLU A 217 5.40 -8.12 15.51
C GLU A 217 4.60 -8.33 16.80
N ASP A 218 5.01 -7.70 17.90
CA ASP A 218 4.26 -7.71 19.16
C ASP A 218 2.82 -7.20 18.98
N PHE A 219 2.64 -6.10 18.24
CA PHE A 219 1.31 -5.58 17.91
C PHE A 219 0.47 -6.59 17.13
N VAL A 220 1.02 -7.22 16.08
CA VAL A 220 0.30 -8.20 15.26
C VAL A 220 -0.09 -9.42 16.11
N VAL A 221 0.85 -9.95 16.91
CA VAL A 221 0.61 -11.12 17.78
C VAL A 221 -0.48 -10.83 18.81
N ARG A 222 -0.40 -9.70 19.54
CA ARG A 222 -1.44 -9.31 20.52
C ARG A 222 -2.80 -9.12 19.86
N THR A 223 -2.84 -8.52 18.68
CA THR A 223 -4.08 -8.32 17.92
C THR A 223 -4.71 -9.65 17.50
N ARG A 224 -3.90 -10.61 17.03
CA ARG A 224 -4.36 -11.97 16.70
C ARG A 224 -4.88 -12.71 17.93
N HIS A 225 -4.17 -12.65 19.05
CA HIS A 225 -4.64 -13.24 20.32
C HIS A 225 -5.98 -12.67 20.75
N ALA A 226 -6.14 -11.35 20.73
CA ALA A 226 -7.39 -10.70 21.10
C ALA A 226 -8.54 -11.06 20.15
N SER A 227 -8.27 -11.24 18.85
CA SER A 227 -9.25 -11.72 17.87
C SER A 227 -9.67 -13.16 18.16
N ALA A 228 -8.72 -14.07 18.43
CA ALA A 228 -9.00 -15.45 18.75
C ALA A 228 -9.83 -15.64 20.02
N LEU A 229 -9.58 -14.83 21.05
CA LEU A 229 -10.35 -14.88 22.31
C LEU A 229 -11.80 -14.40 22.13
N ARG A 230 -12.04 -13.43 21.24
CA ARG A 230 -13.41 -12.95 20.95
C ARG A 230 -14.25 -13.95 20.15
N ALA A 231 -13.60 -14.81 19.37
CA ALA A 231 -14.25 -15.84 18.56
C ALA A 231 -14.63 -17.11 19.32
N ARG A 232 -14.22 -17.27 20.61
CA ARG A 232 -14.64 -18.42 21.43
C ARG A 232 -16.11 -18.28 21.76
N PRO A 233 -16.98 -19.25 21.35
CA PRO A 233 -18.34 -19.28 21.84
C PRO A 233 -18.33 -19.41 23.36
N ASP A 234 -19.28 -18.72 24.01
CA ASP A 234 -19.53 -18.86 25.45
C ASP A 234 -19.67 -20.36 25.78
N PRO A 235 -18.92 -20.94 26.73
CA PRO A 235 -18.95 -22.37 27.03
C PRO A 235 -20.32 -22.89 27.52
N GLY A 236 -21.35 -22.03 27.49
CA GLY A 236 -22.72 -22.36 27.92
C GLY A 236 -23.69 -22.83 26.81
N THR A 237 -23.30 -22.86 25.55
CA THR A 237 -24.17 -23.39 24.45
C THR A 237 -23.65 -24.75 23.96
N ASP A 238 -24.11 -25.79 24.64
CA ASP A 238 -23.99 -27.19 24.17
C ASP A 238 -24.79 -27.34 22.87
N THR A 239 -24.10 -27.49 21.73
CA THR A 239 -24.75 -27.80 20.46
C THR A 239 -24.42 -29.24 20.10
N ASP A 240 -25.47 -30.06 20.13
CA ASP A 240 -25.59 -31.46 19.73
C ASP A 240 -24.81 -31.75 18.43
N LEU A 241 -23.83 -32.67 18.52
CA LEU A 241 -23.02 -33.15 17.39
C LEU A 241 -23.78 -34.23 16.62
N GLY A 242 -24.57 -33.81 15.66
CA GLY A 242 -25.10 -34.72 14.62
C GLY A 242 -23.99 -35.14 13.64
N THR A 243 -23.67 -36.43 13.64
CA THR A 243 -22.76 -37.07 12.70
C THR A 243 -23.44 -37.24 11.32
N ASP A 244 -22.90 -36.61 10.29
CA ASP A 244 -23.13 -37.04 8.91
C ASP A 244 -21.83 -36.98 8.11
N THR A 245 -21.42 -38.17 7.64
CA THR A 245 -20.29 -38.45 6.79
C THR A 245 -20.72 -38.41 5.35
N ASP A 246 -20.22 -37.51 4.53
CA ASP A 246 -20.24 -37.66 3.07
C ASP A 246 -18.87 -37.29 2.46
N LEU A 247 -18.30 -38.27 1.71
CA LEU A 247 -17.01 -38.22 1.06
C LEU A 247 -17.19 -37.82 -0.41
N GLY A 248 -16.90 -36.56 -0.75
CA GLY A 248 -16.90 -36.07 -2.13
C GLY A 248 -15.48 -35.76 -2.62
N THR A 249 -15.02 -36.50 -3.61
CA THR A 249 -13.77 -36.36 -4.34
C THR A 249 -13.78 -35.17 -5.31
N GLY A 250 -12.74 -34.35 -5.34
CA GLY A 250 -12.60 -33.24 -6.31
C GLY A 250 -11.19 -32.71 -6.42
N SER A 251 -10.62 -32.93 -7.55
CA SER A 251 -9.34 -32.63 -8.17
C SER A 251 -8.70 -31.25 -7.95
N ASP A 252 -7.38 -31.30 -7.76
CA ASP A 252 -6.38 -30.23 -7.72
C ASP A 252 -6.05 -29.67 -9.13
N PRO A 253 -5.89 -28.37 -9.32
CA PRO A 253 -5.00 -27.81 -10.31
C PRO A 253 -3.97 -26.85 -9.71
N ARG A 254 -2.71 -27.25 -9.69
CA ARG A 254 -1.55 -26.46 -9.34
C ARG A 254 -1.21 -25.46 -10.46
N GLY A 255 -1.41 -24.18 -10.19
CA GLY A 255 -0.80 -23.09 -10.95
C GLY A 255 0.35 -22.48 -10.14
N VAL A 256 1.52 -22.38 -10.75
CA VAL A 256 2.69 -21.68 -10.19
C VAL A 256 2.40 -20.19 -10.28
N GLU A 257 2.18 -19.54 -9.14
CA GLU A 257 1.98 -18.10 -9.04
C GLU A 257 3.32 -17.36 -9.14
N ALA A 258 3.37 -16.40 -10.07
CA ALA A 258 4.41 -15.36 -10.12
C ALA A 258 4.29 -14.46 -8.88
N ASP A 259 5.41 -13.92 -8.40
CA ASP A 259 5.50 -13.09 -7.19
C ASP A 259 4.55 -11.87 -7.29
N PRO A 260 3.50 -11.76 -6.46
CA PRO A 260 2.51 -10.70 -6.54
C PRO A 260 3.04 -9.30 -6.15
N ASP A 261 4.26 -9.20 -5.63
CA ASP A 261 4.86 -7.93 -5.21
C ASP A 261 5.12 -6.96 -6.38
N ASP A 262 5.33 -7.48 -7.61
CA ASP A 262 5.50 -6.66 -8.82
C ASP A 262 4.17 -6.14 -9.40
N GLU A 263 3.04 -6.83 -9.20
CA GLU A 263 1.74 -6.41 -9.72
C GLU A 263 1.04 -5.34 -8.86
N ILE A 264 1.19 -5.39 -7.55
CA ILE A 264 0.57 -4.42 -6.62
C ILE A 264 1.16 -3.02 -6.79
N VAL A 265 2.44 -2.93 -7.16
CA VAL A 265 3.10 -1.67 -7.54
C VAL A 265 2.52 -1.12 -8.85
N GLN A 266 1.98 -1.97 -9.73
CA GLN A 266 1.39 -1.56 -11.02
C GLN A 266 -0.09 -1.16 -10.90
N GLY A 267 -0.84 -1.58 -9.88
CA GLY A 267 -2.26 -1.30 -9.69
C GLY A 267 -2.58 0.19 -9.54
N VAL A 268 -1.71 0.98 -8.89
CA VAL A 268 -1.85 2.44 -8.79
C VAL A 268 -1.75 3.15 -10.14
N VAL A 269 -1.14 2.48 -11.14
CA VAL A 269 -0.96 3.02 -12.50
C VAL A 269 -2.07 2.58 -13.46
N ARG A 270 -2.78 1.47 -13.18
CA ARG A 270 -3.83 0.93 -14.08
C ARG A 270 -5.18 1.63 -13.95
N GLY A 271 -5.54 2.19 -12.79
CA GLY A 271 -6.83 2.88 -12.58
C GLY A 271 -7.08 4.11 -13.44
N GLY A 272 -6.11 4.57 -14.23
CA GLY A 272 -6.26 5.70 -15.14
C GLY A 272 -6.21 5.36 -16.64
N ALA A 273 -6.18 4.09 -17.04
CA ALA A 273 -5.89 3.69 -18.44
C ALA A 273 -7.10 3.22 -19.26
N LEU A 274 -8.32 3.23 -18.72
CA LEU A 274 -9.50 2.66 -19.39
C LEU A 274 -10.62 3.68 -19.71
N ARG A 275 -10.31 4.91 -20.10
CA ARG A 275 -11.25 5.77 -20.85
C ARG A 275 -10.51 6.84 -21.65
N GLU A 276 -9.91 6.45 -22.77
CA GLU A 276 -9.79 7.32 -23.94
C GLU A 276 -10.47 6.60 -25.11
N ARG A 277 -11.70 7.02 -25.37
CA ARG A 277 -12.33 6.99 -26.70
C ARG A 277 -12.80 8.38 -27.03
#